data_c2e055091a470bec08d1280f4abe8c31
#
_entry.id   c2e055091a470bec08d1280f4abe8c31
#
_cell.length_a   1.000
_cell.length_b   1.000
_cell.length_c   1.000
_cell.angle_alpha   90.00
_cell.angle_beta   90.00
_cell.angle_gamma   90.00
#
_symmetry.space_group_name_H-M   'P 1'
#
loop_
_entity.id
_entity.type
_entity.pdbx_description
1 polymer ?
#
loop_
_entity_poly.entity_id
_entity_poly.type
_entity_poly.pdbx_seq_one_letter_code
_entity_poly.pdbx_strand_id
1 'polypeptide(L)'
;KYPSELSGGMRKRAGLARSLALDPDLIFLDEPTAGLDPIGAANFDQLIRRLADNLGLTVFMVTHDLDSLNAICDRIAVLAEKHVMVVGPMVEMLRHEHPWLREYFHGPRARAARPQAQERAQEIGNEMEVKLNGD
;
A
#
# COMPACT_ATOMS: atom_id res chain seq x y z
N LYS A 1 -11.99 -13.20 23.92
CA LYS A 1 -10.53 -13.50 23.99
C LYS A 1 -9.78 -12.26 24.41
N TYR A 2 -8.80 -12.39 25.27
CA TYR A 2 -7.90 -11.31 25.65
C TYR A 2 -6.90 -11.02 24.50
N PRO A 3 -6.35 -9.78 24.39
CA PRO A 3 -5.38 -9.43 23.36
C PRO A 3 -4.17 -10.38 23.28
N SER A 4 -3.77 -10.96 24.41
CA SER A 4 -2.68 -11.94 24.50
C SER A 4 -2.97 -13.28 23.83
N GLU A 5 -4.24 -13.61 23.62
CA GLU A 5 -4.71 -14.86 22.99
C GLU A 5 -4.88 -14.73 21.47
N LEU A 6 -4.67 -13.54 20.92
CA LEU A 6 -4.82 -13.26 19.51
C LEU A 6 -3.50 -13.51 18.76
N SER A 7 -3.60 -14.04 17.53
CA SER A 7 -2.45 -14.06 16.61
C SER A 7 -2.02 -12.64 16.22
N GLY A 8 -0.81 -12.48 15.69
CA GLY A 8 -0.33 -11.18 15.22
C GLY A 8 -1.29 -10.51 14.23
N GLY A 9 -1.79 -11.26 13.25
CA GLY A 9 -2.76 -10.78 12.28
C GLY A 9 -4.11 -10.40 12.91
N MET A 10 -4.59 -11.16 13.89
CA MET A 10 -5.83 -10.83 14.61
C MET A 10 -5.68 -9.54 15.43
N ARG A 11 -4.54 -9.34 16.10
CA ARG A 11 -4.27 -8.09 16.83
C ARG A 11 -4.26 -6.88 15.90
N LYS A 12 -3.63 -6.99 14.72
CA LYS A 12 -3.61 -5.92 13.72
C LYS A 12 -5.01 -5.59 13.20
N ARG A 13 -5.83 -6.61 12.91
CA ARG A 13 -7.23 -6.42 12.49
C ARG A 13 -8.08 -5.77 13.60
N ALA A 14 -7.91 -6.16 14.84
CA ALA A 14 -8.57 -5.52 15.98
C ALA A 14 -8.13 -4.06 16.17
N GLY A 15 -6.84 -3.76 15.99
CA GLY A 15 -6.30 -2.40 15.99
C GLY A 15 -6.89 -1.54 14.87
N LEU A 16 -7.00 -2.07 13.67
CA LEU A 16 -7.63 -1.39 12.54
C LEU A 16 -9.12 -1.13 12.81
N ALA A 17 -9.86 -2.13 13.30
CA ALA A 17 -11.27 -1.97 13.67
C ALA A 17 -11.45 -0.88 14.75
N ARG A 18 -10.54 -0.82 15.74
CA ARG A 18 -10.55 0.23 16.75
C ARG A 18 -10.33 1.62 16.15
N SER A 19 -9.43 1.77 15.19
CA SER A 19 -9.18 3.06 14.53
C SER A 19 -10.37 3.56 13.73
N LEU A 20 -11.23 2.65 13.26
CA LEU A 20 -12.45 2.96 12.50
C LEU A 20 -13.69 3.21 13.38
N ALA A 21 -13.62 2.95 14.69
CA ALA A 21 -14.78 2.97 15.58
C ALA A 21 -15.44 4.35 15.72
N LEU A 22 -14.72 5.43 15.43
CA LEU A 22 -15.23 6.81 15.49
C LEU A 22 -15.58 7.37 14.10
N ASP A 23 -15.67 6.52 13.09
CA ASP A 23 -16.01 6.88 11.71
C ASP A 23 -15.11 8.02 11.15
N PRO A 24 -13.77 7.83 11.16
CA PRO A 24 -12.84 8.88 10.74
C PRO A 24 -12.80 9.01 9.20
N ASP A 25 -12.54 10.23 8.72
CA ASP A 25 -12.23 10.47 7.29
C ASP A 25 -10.79 10.12 6.91
N LEU A 26 -9.89 10.08 7.90
CA LEU A 26 -8.46 9.84 7.73
C LEU A 26 -7.93 8.92 8.83
N ILE A 27 -7.17 7.90 8.44
CA ILE A 27 -6.41 7.06 9.39
C ILE A 27 -4.92 7.07 9.09
N PHE A 28 -4.12 6.93 10.15
CA PHE A 28 -2.67 6.77 10.08
C PHE A 28 -2.30 5.33 10.45
N LEU A 29 -1.52 4.68 9.59
CA LEU A 29 -1.03 3.33 9.79
C LEU A 29 0.51 3.35 9.76
N ASP A 30 1.11 2.85 10.82
CA ASP A 30 2.56 2.73 10.93
C ASP A 30 2.95 1.25 10.83
N GLU A 31 3.70 0.90 9.76
CA GLU A 31 4.16 -0.46 9.46
C GLU A 31 3.05 -1.53 9.66
N PRO A 32 1.88 -1.39 8.99
CA PRO A 32 0.71 -2.20 9.31
C PRO A 32 0.92 -3.69 9.02
N THR A 33 1.75 -4.08 8.08
CA THR A 33 2.05 -5.47 7.71
C THR A 33 3.26 -6.07 8.44
N ALA A 34 4.01 -5.26 9.21
CA ALA A 34 5.20 -5.74 9.90
C ALA A 34 4.90 -6.94 10.81
N GLY A 35 5.75 -7.98 10.72
CA GLY A 35 5.62 -9.21 11.52
C GLY A 35 4.53 -10.18 11.05
N LEU A 36 3.89 -9.93 9.92
CA LEU A 36 3.02 -10.88 9.24
C LEU A 36 3.83 -11.72 8.25
N ASP A 37 3.37 -12.95 7.99
CA ASP A 37 3.85 -13.73 6.85
C ASP A 37 3.37 -13.09 5.53
N PRO A 38 3.98 -13.41 4.37
CA PRO A 38 3.65 -12.76 3.11
C PRO A 38 2.17 -12.85 2.70
N ILE A 39 1.53 -13.99 2.97
CA ILE A 39 0.10 -14.20 2.68
C ILE A 39 -0.76 -13.33 3.61
N GLY A 40 -0.42 -13.32 4.89
CA GLY A 40 -1.08 -12.50 5.90
C GLY A 40 -0.94 -11.00 5.61
N ALA A 41 0.23 -10.55 5.16
CA ALA A 41 0.50 -9.18 4.75
C ALA A 41 -0.37 -8.79 3.55
N ALA A 42 -0.35 -9.57 2.48
CA ALA A 42 -1.17 -9.32 1.28
C ALA A 42 -2.68 -9.26 1.60
N ASN A 43 -3.17 -10.18 2.44
CA ASN A 43 -4.57 -10.17 2.88
C ASN A 43 -4.92 -8.93 3.73
N PHE A 44 -3.97 -8.43 4.51
CA PHE A 44 -4.16 -7.23 5.32
C PHE A 44 -4.17 -5.96 4.45
N ASP A 45 -3.29 -5.87 3.47
CA ASP A 45 -3.26 -4.79 2.47
C ASP A 45 -4.57 -4.71 1.69
N GLN A 46 -5.06 -5.85 1.20
CA GLN A 46 -6.36 -5.90 0.52
C GLN A 46 -7.54 -5.49 1.43
N LEU A 47 -7.47 -5.82 2.73
CA LEU A 47 -8.46 -5.36 3.68
C LEU A 47 -8.45 -3.85 3.82
N ILE A 48 -7.25 -3.23 3.98
CA ILE A 48 -7.09 -1.78 4.05
C ILE A 48 -7.65 -1.13 2.78
N ARG A 49 -7.28 -1.64 1.60
CA ARG A 49 -7.75 -1.10 0.31
C ARG A 49 -9.27 -1.13 0.19
N ARG A 50 -9.89 -2.28 0.48
CA ARG A 50 -11.36 -2.41 0.44
C ARG A 50 -12.08 -1.49 1.43
N LEU A 51 -11.53 -1.31 2.64
CA LEU A 51 -12.09 -0.36 3.60
C LEU A 51 -11.98 1.08 3.11
N ALA A 52 -10.83 1.46 2.55
CA ALA A 52 -10.65 2.79 1.98
C ALA A 52 -11.65 3.07 0.86
N ASP A 53 -11.79 2.14 -0.09
CA ASP A 53 -12.70 2.29 -1.24
C ASP A 53 -14.19 2.30 -0.82
N ASN A 54 -14.59 1.42 0.09
CA ASN A 54 -16.00 1.28 0.50
C ASN A 54 -16.47 2.39 1.44
N LEU A 55 -15.59 2.91 2.27
CA LEU A 55 -15.90 3.94 3.28
C LEU A 55 -15.54 5.35 2.84
N GLY A 56 -14.91 5.53 1.68
CA GLY A 56 -14.36 6.81 1.24
C GLY A 56 -13.23 7.32 2.15
N LEU A 57 -12.49 6.39 2.77
CA LEU A 57 -11.49 6.67 3.79
C LEU A 57 -10.16 7.06 3.17
N THR A 58 -9.56 8.13 3.68
CA THR A 58 -8.17 8.46 3.36
C THR A 58 -7.23 7.69 4.29
N VAL A 59 -6.25 6.99 3.70
CA VAL A 59 -5.25 6.23 4.46
C VAL A 59 -3.88 6.86 4.27
N PHE A 60 -3.26 7.31 5.36
CA PHE A 60 -1.85 7.70 5.39
C PHE A 60 -1.04 6.57 6.03
N MET A 61 -0.20 5.91 5.24
CA MET A 61 0.57 4.75 5.67
C MET A 61 2.05 5.03 5.63
N VAL A 62 2.75 4.66 6.70
CA VAL A 62 4.22 4.61 6.74
C VAL A 62 4.64 3.14 6.61
N THR A 63 5.44 2.83 5.62
CA THR A 63 5.96 1.49 5.40
C THR A 63 7.25 1.51 4.57
N HIS A 64 8.06 0.46 4.74
CA HIS A 64 9.19 0.15 3.87
C HIS A 64 8.93 -1.12 3.01
N ASP A 65 7.73 -1.68 3.08
CA ASP A 65 7.35 -2.85 2.32
C ASP A 65 6.96 -2.48 0.89
N LEU A 66 7.79 -2.89 -0.08
CA LEU A 66 7.58 -2.60 -1.49
C LEU A 66 6.34 -3.29 -2.07
N ASP A 67 5.97 -4.46 -1.53
CA ASP A 67 4.77 -5.18 -1.97
C ASP A 67 3.51 -4.41 -1.58
N SER A 68 3.44 -3.90 -0.33
CA SER A 68 2.36 -3.03 0.13
C SER A 68 2.29 -1.73 -0.69
N LEU A 69 3.44 -1.07 -0.95
CA LEU A 69 3.49 0.14 -1.77
C LEU A 69 2.93 -0.09 -3.18
N ASN A 70 3.30 -1.20 -3.81
CA ASN A 70 2.80 -1.56 -5.14
C ASN A 70 1.32 -1.95 -5.14
N ALA A 71 0.88 -2.69 -4.11
CA ALA A 71 -0.44 -3.30 -4.09
C ALA A 71 -1.56 -2.30 -3.80
N ILE A 72 -1.35 -1.34 -2.87
CA ILE A 72 -2.46 -0.53 -2.36
C ILE A 72 -2.23 0.98 -2.36
N CYS A 73 -1.02 1.48 -2.61
CA CYS A 73 -0.77 2.92 -2.56
C CYS A 73 -1.09 3.61 -3.89
N ASP A 74 -1.89 4.67 -3.84
CA ASP A 74 -2.19 5.54 -5.00
C ASP A 74 -1.07 6.57 -5.21
N ARG A 75 -0.49 7.08 -4.11
CA ARG A 75 0.61 8.04 -4.09
C ARG A 75 1.63 7.66 -3.04
N ILE A 76 2.89 7.84 -3.37
CA ILE A 76 4.04 7.53 -2.52
C ILE A 76 4.84 8.81 -2.29
N ALA A 77 5.17 9.09 -1.03
CA ALA A 77 6.12 10.13 -0.65
C ALA A 77 7.39 9.45 -0.14
N VAL A 78 8.52 9.72 -0.77
CA VAL A 78 9.80 9.16 -0.35
C VAL A 78 10.53 10.17 0.53
N LEU A 79 10.81 9.75 1.77
CA LEU A 79 11.61 10.51 2.72
C LEU A 79 13.04 9.99 2.70
N ALA A 80 13.96 10.82 2.28
CA ALA A 80 15.39 10.56 2.37
C ALA A 80 16.14 11.87 2.58
N GLU A 81 17.37 11.82 3.07
CA GLU A 81 18.21 13.00 3.32
C GLU A 81 17.51 14.09 4.15
N LYS A 82 16.66 13.68 5.09
CA LYS A 82 15.89 14.54 6.03
C LYS A 82 14.81 15.44 5.36
N HIS A 83 14.41 15.12 4.14
CA HIS A 83 13.33 15.82 3.45
C HIS A 83 12.51 14.87 2.58
N VAL A 84 11.38 15.34 2.08
CA VAL A 84 10.57 14.64 1.08
C VAL A 84 11.22 14.85 -0.28
N MET A 85 11.80 13.81 -0.86
CA MET A 85 12.52 13.87 -2.14
C MET A 85 11.58 13.92 -3.34
N VAL A 86 10.53 13.12 -3.30
CA VAL A 86 9.58 12.97 -4.41
C VAL A 86 8.23 12.53 -3.87
N VAL A 87 7.15 12.97 -4.52
CA VAL A 87 5.78 12.54 -4.24
C VAL A 87 5.09 12.26 -5.56
N GLY A 88 4.57 11.06 -5.73
CA GLY A 88 3.86 10.67 -6.95
C GLY A 88 3.40 9.22 -6.93
N PRO A 89 2.82 8.74 -8.03
CA PRO A 89 2.48 7.33 -8.19
C PRO A 89 3.72 6.46 -8.36
N MET A 90 3.58 5.14 -8.21
CA MET A 90 4.69 4.18 -8.34
C MET A 90 5.48 4.34 -9.65
N VAL A 91 4.81 4.68 -10.75
CA VAL A 91 5.46 4.87 -12.06
C VAL A 91 6.50 6.00 -12.03
N GLU A 92 6.28 7.05 -11.26
CA GLU A 92 7.26 8.13 -11.09
C GLU A 92 8.44 7.68 -10.24
N MET A 93 8.19 6.91 -9.19
CA MET A 93 9.24 6.31 -8.35
C MET A 93 10.19 5.45 -9.19
N LEU A 94 9.63 4.62 -10.08
CA LEU A 94 10.39 3.73 -10.95
C LEU A 94 11.19 4.46 -12.04
N ARG A 95 10.78 5.66 -12.44
CA ARG A 95 11.47 6.48 -13.46
C ARG A 95 12.49 7.46 -12.88
N HIS A 96 12.48 7.63 -11.56
CA HIS A 96 13.32 8.64 -10.91
C HIS A 96 14.80 8.30 -11.04
N GLU A 97 15.63 9.28 -11.40
CA GLU A 97 17.06 9.08 -11.71
C GLU A 97 17.98 9.09 -10.48
N HIS A 98 17.46 9.50 -9.30
CA HIS A 98 18.26 9.56 -8.09
C HIS A 98 18.82 8.17 -7.72
N PRO A 99 20.15 8.02 -7.47
CA PRO A 99 20.79 6.71 -7.30
C PRO A 99 20.15 5.86 -6.20
N TRP A 100 19.84 6.47 -5.05
CA TRP A 100 19.20 5.77 -3.93
C TRP A 100 17.79 5.24 -4.29
N LEU A 101 16.98 6.05 -5.00
CA LEU A 101 15.64 5.63 -5.45
C LEU A 101 15.72 4.49 -6.47
N ARG A 102 16.69 4.56 -7.39
CA ARG A 102 16.93 3.48 -8.34
C ARG A 102 17.30 2.18 -7.64
N GLU A 103 18.20 2.25 -6.66
CA GLU A 103 18.58 1.08 -5.88
C GLU A 103 17.41 0.53 -5.08
N TYR A 104 16.62 1.39 -4.44
CA TYR A 104 15.46 1.01 -3.63
C TYR A 104 14.35 0.36 -4.46
N PHE A 105 13.94 1.00 -5.55
CA PHE A 105 12.81 0.53 -6.38
C PHE A 105 13.19 -0.46 -7.48
N HIS A 106 14.46 -0.58 -7.86
CA HIS A 106 14.95 -1.51 -8.89
C HIS A 106 15.87 -2.61 -8.35
N GLY A 107 16.16 -2.61 -7.07
CA GLY A 107 16.98 -3.62 -6.43
C GLY A 107 16.37 -5.04 -6.48
N PRO A 108 17.08 -6.04 -5.97
CA PRO A 108 16.62 -7.44 -6.03
C PRO A 108 15.25 -7.68 -5.40
N ARG A 109 14.91 -6.96 -4.33
CA ARG A 109 13.59 -7.04 -3.65
C ARG A 109 12.47 -6.42 -4.48
N ALA A 110 12.73 -5.31 -5.16
CA ALA A 110 11.77 -4.66 -6.04
C ALA A 110 11.43 -5.50 -7.29
N ARG A 111 12.36 -6.34 -7.76
CA ARG A 111 12.10 -7.22 -8.90
C ARG A 111 11.11 -8.34 -8.59
N ALA A 112 11.04 -8.78 -7.36
CA ALA A 112 10.08 -9.79 -6.92
C ALA A 112 8.63 -9.23 -6.85
N ALA A 113 8.47 -7.92 -6.60
CA ALA A 113 7.17 -7.25 -6.52
C ALA A 113 6.60 -6.78 -7.88
N ARG A 114 7.41 -6.75 -8.95
CA ARG A 114 7.01 -6.25 -10.29
C ARG A 114 5.84 -6.95 -10.99
N PRO A 115 5.61 -8.27 -10.89
CA PRO A 115 4.48 -8.93 -11.55
C PRO A 115 3.13 -8.33 -11.15
N GLN A 116 2.95 -8.03 -9.87
CA GLN A 116 1.69 -7.50 -9.32
C GLN A 116 1.40 -6.05 -9.76
N ALA A 117 2.44 -5.22 -9.91
CA ALA A 117 2.29 -3.85 -10.37
C ALA A 117 1.91 -3.76 -11.87
N GLN A 118 2.40 -4.70 -12.67
CA GLN A 118 2.07 -4.77 -14.11
C GLN A 118 0.65 -5.28 -14.34
N GLU A 119 0.19 -6.28 -13.59
CA GLU A 119 -1.18 -6.79 -13.64
C GLU A 119 -2.18 -5.69 -13.26
N ARG A 120 -1.92 -4.94 -12.19
CA ARG A 120 -2.79 -3.84 -11.75
C ARG A 120 -2.82 -2.66 -12.76
N ALA A 121 -1.69 -2.32 -13.38
CA ALA A 121 -1.63 -1.29 -14.41
C ALA A 121 -2.42 -1.70 -15.67
N GLN A 122 -2.44 -2.99 -16.01
CA GLN A 122 -3.25 -3.53 -17.10
C GLN A 122 -4.76 -3.54 -16.75
N GLU A 123 -5.12 -3.91 -15.53
CA GLU A 123 -6.52 -3.87 -15.06
C GLU A 123 -7.10 -2.46 -15.10
N ILE A 124 -6.35 -1.48 -14.58
CA ILE A 124 -6.74 -0.06 -14.62
C ILE A 124 -6.83 0.46 -16.06
N GLY A 125 -5.88 0.06 -16.93
CA GLY A 125 -5.90 0.38 -18.37
C GLY A 125 -7.13 -0.16 -19.06
N ASN A 126 -7.48 -1.42 -18.82
CA ASN A 126 -8.65 -2.07 -19.39
C ASN A 126 -9.97 -1.48 -18.87
N GLU A 127 -10.06 -1.13 -17.58
CA GLU A 127 -11.25 -0.46 -17.02
C GLU A 127 -11.46 0.94 -17.61
N MET A 128 -10.39 1.67 -17.90
CA MET A 128 -10.49 2.98 -18.55
C MET A 128 -10.87 2.88 -20.02
N GLU A 129 -10.37 1.87 -20.76
CA GLU A 129 -10.77 1.63 -22.14
C GLU A 129 -12.24 1.22 -22.25
N VAL A 130 -12.74 0.38 -21.35
CA VAL A 130 -14.16 -0.02 -21.32
C VAL A 130 -15.07 1.17 -21.02
N LYS A 131 -14.66 2.10 -20.17
CA LYS A 131 -15.42 3.34 -19.87
C LYS A 131 -15.40 4.36 -21.01
N LEU A 132 -14.36 4.36 -21.85
CA LEU A 132 -14.25 5.28 -22.99
C LEU A 132 -14.99 4.76 -24.24
N ASN A 133 -15.18 3.45 -24.38
CA ASN A 133 -15.82 2.81 -25.53
C ASN A 133 -17.27 2.37 -25.27
N GLY A 134 -17.85 2.74 -24.13
CA GLY A 134 -19.20 2.33 -23.68
C GLY A 134 -20.29 3.40 -23.79
N ASP A 135 -20.09 4.45 -24.61
CA ASP A 135 -21.13 5.43 -25.00
C ASP A 135 -21.52 5.26 -26.48
#